data_d8aa978435759a555da8a3d13ec86f0c
#
_entry.id   d8aa978435759a555da8a3d13ec86f0c
#
_cell.length_a   1.000
_cell.length_b   1.000
_cell.length_c   1.000
_cell.angle_alpha   90.00
_cell.angle_beta   90.00
_cell.angle_gamma   90.00
#
_symmetry.space_group_name_H-M   'P 1'
#
loop_
_entity.id
_entity.type
_entity.pdbx_description
1 polymer ?
#
loop_
_entity_poly.entity_id
_entity_poly.type
_entity_poly.pdbx_seq_one_letter_code
_entity_poly.pdbx_strand_id
1 'polypeptide(L)' 'MADENGSGRGSGYLLFVWSPGGYSLRELDGEPPQVGHEFEDGDRTLVVTKVGASPLPGDTRPCAYSVGKT' A
#
# COMPACT_ATOMS: atom_id res chain seq x y z
N MET A 1 3.07 -4.66 25.22
CA MET A 1 3.26 -4.66 24.47
C MET A 1 3.32 -5.01 23.83
N ALA A 2 3.30 -5.00 23.68
CA ALA A 2 3.51 -5.16 22.73
C ALA A 2 3.43 -5.41 22.04
N ASP A 3 3.38 -5.35 22.07
CA ASP A 3 3.49 -5.55 21.16
C ASP A 3 3.46 -5.45 20.53
N GLU A 4 3.35 -4.97 20.85
CA GLU A 4 3.43 -4.73 20.01
C GLU A 4 3.80 -5.00 19.27
N ASN A 5 3.99 -4.95 19.33
CA ASN A 5 4.53 -5.20 18.47
C ASN A 5 4.45 -5.95 17.77
N GLY A 6 4.54 -6.18 18.27
CA GLY A 6 4.53 -7.08 17.23
C GLY A 6 3.43 -6.86 16.45
N SER A 7 2.91 -6.21 16.91
CA SER A 7 1.87 -5.96 16.27
C SER A 7 2.04 -5.53 14.95
N GLY A 8 2.13 -4.72 14.56
CA GLY A 8 2.15 -4.33 13.26
C GLY A 8 2.62 -5.31 12.27
N ARG A 9 3.49 -6.12 12.63
CA ARG A 9 3.98 -7.04 11.66
C ARG A 9 2.93 -8.05 11.32
N GLY A 10 2.74 -8.31 10.06
CA GLY A 10 1.80 -9.28 9.60
C GLY A 10 0.37 -8.81 9.56
N SER A 11 0.10 -7.61 10.09
CA SER A 11 -1.26 -7.13 10.12
C SER A 11 -1.30 -5.79 9.44
N GLY A 12 -1.08 -5.55 8.36
CA GLY A 12 -1.14 -4.31 7.64
C GLY A 12 -0.62 -4.52 6.24
N TYR A 13 -0.55 -3.46 5.50
CA TYR A 13 -0.07 -3.56 4.14
C TYR A 13 0.65 -2.27 3.78
N LEU A 14 1.40 -2.34 2.69
CA LEU A 14 2.05 -1.18 2.12
C LEU A 14 1.23 -0.68 0.94
N LEU A 15 1.21 0.62 0.76
CA LEU A 15 0.58 1.22 -0.40
C LEU A 15 1.66 1.95 -1.20
N PHE A 16 1.91 1.46 -2.40
CA PHE A 16 2.86 2.07 -3.32
C PHE A 16 2.05 2.94 -4.28
N VAL A 17 2.37 4.23 -4.30
CA VAL A 17 1.68 5.20 -5.15
C VAL A 17 2.66 5.73 -6.16
N TRP A 18 2.40 5.49 -7.43
CA TRP A 18 3.23 5.99 -8.51
C TRP A 18 2.60 7.21 -9.14
N SER A 19 3.43 8.18 -9.47
CA SER A 19 2.98 9.37 -10.19
C SER A 19 4.13 9.84 -11.09
N PRO A 20 3.84 10.71 -12.05
CA PRO A 20 4.91 11.20 -12.94
C PRO A 20 6.05 11.89 -12.22
N GLY A 21 5.79 12.48 -11.05
CA GLY A 21 6.83 13.14 -10.29
C GLY A 21 7.60 12.23 -9.36
N GLY A 22 7.27 10.94 -9.34
CA GLY A 22 7.94 9.99 -8.47
C GLY A 22 6.94 9.05 -7.83
N TYR A 23 7.40 8.35 -6.79
CA TYR A 23 6.52 7.42 -6.10
C TYR A 23 6.70 7.59 -4.60
N SER A 24 5.73 7.10 -3.87
CA SER A 24 5.78 7.08 -2.41
C SER A 24 5.31 5.73 -1.91
N LEU A 25 5.69 5.42 -0.68
CA LEU A 25 5.32 4.17 -0.05
C LEU A 25 4.77 4.50 1.32
N ARG A 26 3.58 4.00 1.62
CA ARG A 26 2.92 4.26 2.89
C ARG A 26 2.63 2.96 3.60
N GLU A 27 2.57 3.02 4.92
CA GLU A 27 2.21 1.88 5.75
C GLU A 27 0.81 2.10 6.28
N LEU A 28 -0.06 1.13 6.06
CA LEU A 28 -1.46 1.25 6.45
C LEU A 28 -1.87 -0.01 7.20
N ASP A 29 -2.89 0.14 8.03
CA ASP A 29 -3.43 -0.97 8.80
C ASP A 29 -4.53 -1.66 8.02
N GLY A 30 -4.81 -2.91 8.39
CA GLY A 30 -5.90 -3.64 7.80
C GLY A 30 -5.46 -4.48 6.62
N GLU A 31 -6.42 -4.89 5.82
CA GLU A 31 -6.16 -5.73 4.67
C GLU A 31 -5.96 -4.89 3.44
N PRO A 32 -5.11 -5.35 2.52
CA PRO A 32 -4.89 -4.59 1.30
C PRO A 32 -6.14 -4.58 0.42
N PRO A 33 -6.33 -3.49 -0.32
CA PRO A 33 -7.45 -3.43 -1.26
C PRO A 33 -7.23 -4.39 -2.43
N GLN A 34 -8.31 -4.68 -3.12
CA GLN A 34 -8.25 -5.56 -4.28
C GLN A 34 -7.84 -4.78 -5.52
N VAL A 35 -7.32 -5.50 -6.50
CA VAL A 35 -7.00 -4.92 -7.79
C VAL A 35 -8.28 -4.32 -8.38
N GLY A 36 -8.18 -3.11 -8.88
CA GLY A 36 -9.32 -2.38 -9.41
C GLY A 36 -9.98 -1.45 -8.41
N HIS A 37 -9.63 -1.56 -7.14
CA HIS A 37 -10.19 -0.67 -6.14
C HIS A 37 -9.70 0.75 -6.37
N GLU A 38 -10.61 1.72 -6.27
CA GLU A 38 -10.30 3.13 -6.45
C GLU A 38 -10.46 3.84 -5.11
N PHE A 39 -9.59 4.79 -4.86
CA PHE A 39 -9.69 5.60 -3.66
C PHE A 39 -9.11 6.99 -3.93
N GLU A 40 -9.43 7.91 -3.05
CA GLU A 40 -9.02 9.30 -3.24
C GLU A 40 -7.78 9.60 -2.43
N ASP A 41 -6.87 10.36 -3.02
CA ASP A 41 -5.65 10.80 -2.36
C ASP A 41 -5.45 12.26 -2.72
N GLY A 42 -5.84 13.14 -1.81
CA GLY A 42 -5.83 14.55 -2.08
C GLY A 42 -6.88 14.88 -3.12
N ASP A 43 -6.46 15.49 -4.21
CA ASP A 43 -7.38 15.84 -5.28
C ASP A 43 -7.27 14.87 -6.47
N ARG A 44 -6.69 13.68 -6.22
CA ARG A 44 -6.54 12.67 -7.25
C ARG A 44 -7.29 11.41 -6.87
N THR A 45 -7.66 10.63 -7.88
CA THR A 45 -8.18 9.29 -7.66
C THR A 45 -7.10 8.31 -8.06
N LEU A 46 -6.87 7.32 -7.19
CA LEU A 46 -5.88 6.29 -7.42
C LEU A 46 -6.59 4.97 -7.66
N VAL A 47 -5.99 4.12 -8.46
CA VAL A 47 -6.53 2.78 -8.70
C VAL A 47 -5.45 1.75 -8.44
N VAL A 48 -5.82 0.68 -7.73
CA VAL A 48 -4.91 -0.41 -7.43
C VAL A 48 -4.78 -1.29 -8.68
N THR A 49 -3.56 -1.44 -9.16
CA THR A 49 -3.30 -2.22 -10.37
C THR A 49 -2.73 -3.59 -10.07
N LYS A 50 -2.16 -3.77 -8.87
CA LYS A 50 -1.52 -5.03 -8.52
C LYS A 50 -1.41 -5.12 -7.01
N VAL A 51 -1.57 -6.32 -6.47
CA VAL A 51 -1.26 -6.59 -5.07
C VAL A 51 -0.25 -7.72 -5.07
N GLY A 52 0.89 -7.50 -4.44
CA GLY A 52 1.95 -8.49 -4.45
C GLY A 52 2.88 -8.30 -3.27
N ALA A 53 4.12 -8.74 -3.44
CA ALA A 53 5.10 -8.68 -2.36
C ALA A 53 5.57 -7.25 -2.13
N SER A 54 6.01 -7.00 -0.88
CA SER A 54 6.60 -5.73 -0.54
C SER A 54 7.89 -5.53 -1.33
N PRO A 55 8.17 -4.30 -1.78
CA PRO A 55 9.46 -4.02 -2.41
C PRO A 55 10.59 -3.86 -1.41
N LEU A 56 10.28 -3.85 -0.11
CA LEU A 56 11.30 -3.65 0.91
C LEU A 56 11.94 -4.97 1.30
N PRO A 57 13.27 -5.00 1.43
CA PRO A 57 13.94 -6.25 1.84
C PRO A 57 13.48 -6.69 3.22
N GLY A 58 13.18 -7.97 3.35
CA GLY A 58 12.79 -8.54 4.64
C GLY A 58 11.38 -8.23 5.09
N ASP A 59 10.61 -7.50 4.31
CA ASP A 59 9.26 -7.13 4.66
C ASP A 59 8.31 -8.15 4.04
N THR A 60 7.50 -8.79 4.88
CA THR A 60 6.59 -9.83 4.42
C THR A 60 5.17 -9.33 4.24
N ARG A 61 4.90 -8.05 4.46
CA ARG A 61 3.56 -7.52 4.29
C ARG A 61 3.21 -7.45 2.81
N PRO A 62 1.92 -7.58 2.48
CA PRO A 62 1.52 -7.37 1.09
C PRO A 62 1.64 -5.90 0.70
N CYS A 63 1.80 -5.65 -0.56
CA CYS A 63 1.90 -4.30 -1.09
C CYS A 63 0.88 -4.10 -2.20
N ALA A 64 0.06 -3.07 -2.05
CA ALA A 64 -0.88 -2.68 -3.08
C ALA A 64 -0.22 -1.60 -3.93
N TYR A 65 -0.08 -1.87 -5.21
CA TYR A 65 0.52 -0.93 -6.15
C TYR A 65 -0.58 -0.15 -6.83
N SER A 66 -0.48 1.18 -6.80
CA SER A 66 -1.53 2.02 -7.34
C SER A 66 -0.93 3.12 -8.20
N VAL A 67 -1.77 3.62 -9.10
CA VAL A 67 -1.39 4.71 -9.99
C VAL A 67 -2.53 5.70 -10.05
N GLY A 68 -2.23 6.91 -10.48
CA GLY A 68 -3.26 7.92 -10.66
C GLY A 68 -4.17 7.54 -11.82
N LYS A 69 -5.47 7.71 -11.59
CA LYS A 69 -6.46 7.46 -12.62
C LYS A 69 -6.70 8.76 -13.38
N THR A 70 -6.65 8.71 -14.66
CA THR A 70 -6.88 9.90 -15.48
C THR A 70 -8.26 9.89 -16.09
#